data_71176f43637b0ffa9b3e261a74c1fb65
#
_entry.id   71176f43637b0ffa9b3e261a74c1fb65
#
_cell.length_a   1.000
_cell.length_b   1.000
_cell.length_c   1.000
_cell.angle_alpha   90.00
_cell.angle_beta   90.00
_cell.angle_gamma   90.00
#
_symmetry.space_group_name_H-M   'P 1'
#
loop_
_entity.id
_entity.type
_entity.pdbx_description
1 polymer ?
#
loop_
_entity_poly.entity_id
_entity_poly.type
_entity_poly.pdbx_seq_one_letter_code
_entity_poly.pdbx_strand_id
1 'polypeptide(L)'
;HVSNTEYAERLLLAPEYAAAAELMFELLSSMKEVRITSSIADSLYTGIATDSGCFKYSNTSPQTHVYAAELIKLGADIVPINYAMFDMKSQGRLKLEQLALSRIRYYVGGRIAVIDVTQSLIDSIEGIDSEDVGALSAIPRQIEGVDIGICIKEKTPGFYKVSLRSSENADVSAIAQQFGGGGHARAAGCAFETTLEDAEKK
;
A
#
# COMPACT_ATOMS: atom_id res chain seq x y z
N HIS A 1 11.40 10.14 -6.84
CA HIS A 1 11.46 8.68 -6.84
C HIS A 1 12.64 8.21 -7.68
N VAL A 2 13.33 7.16 -7.28
CA VAL A 2 14.52 6.60 -7.98
C VAL A 2 14.26 6.18 -9.44
N SER A 3 12.99 5.90 -9.77
CA SER A 3 12.57 5.56 -11.14
C SER A 3 12.20 6.76 -12.01
N ASN A 4 12.53 7.99 -11.56
CA ASN A 4 12.29 9.18 -12.38
C ASN A 4 13.13 9.10 -13.66
N THR A 5 12.50 9.33 -14.82
CA THR A 5 13.13 9.25 -16.14
C THR A 5 13.65 10.60 -16.63
N GLU A 6 13.77 11.59 -15.76
CA GLU A 6 14.26 12.94 -16.06
C GLU A 6 13.48 13.64 -17.19
N TYR A 7 12.15 13.46 -17.21
CA TYR A 7 11.28 14.00 -18.25
C TYR A 7 11.04 15.52 -18.18
N ALA A 8 11.55 16.18 -17.13
CA ALA A 8 11.39 17.62 -16.93
C ALA A 8 12.75 18.35 -17.00
N GLU A 9 12.74 19.59 -17.46
CA GLU A 9 13.95 20.44 -17.54
C GLU A 9 14.54 20.77 -16.16
N ARG A 10 13.70 20.81 -15.12
CA ARG A 10 14.12 21.07 -13.74
C ARG A 10 13.65 19.91 -12.87
N LEU A 11 14.56 19.31 -12.17
CA LEU A 11 14.32 18.14 -11.33
C LEU A 11 14.77 18.43 -9.90
N LEU A 12 13.94 18.07 -8.96
CA LEU A 12 14.26 18.00 -7.54
C LEU A 12 14.04 16.57 -7.08
N LEU A 13 15.11 15.82 -6.92
CA LEU A 13 15.08 14.40 -6.56
C LEU A 13 15.66 14.24 -5.16
N ALA A 14 14.88 13.67 -4.26
CA ALA A 14 15.25 13.34 -2.89
C ALA A 14 14.74 11.92 -2.56
N PRO A 15 15.40 10.88 -3.10
CA PRO A 15 14.94 9.50 -2.92
C PRO A 15 15.02 8.99 -1.47
N GLU A 16 15.74 9.69 -0.62
CA GLU A 16 15.87 9.44 0.82
C GLU A 16 14.66 9.91 1.63
N TYR A 17 13.78 10.74 1.07
CA TYR A 17 12.57 11.20 1.74
C TYR A 17 11.48 10.13 1.74
N ALA A 18 10.71 10.07 2.81
CA ALA A 18 9.61 9.13 2.93
C ALA A 18 8.50 9.41 1.93
N ALA A 19 8.28 10.70 1.60
CA ALA A 19 7.22 11.15 0.72
C ALA A 19 7.67 12.37 -0.12
N ALA A 20 7.12 12.52 -1.32
CA ALA A 20 7.27 13.75 -2.10
C ALA A 20 6.71 14.98 -1.37
N ALA A 21 5.77 14.77 -0.44
CA ALA A 21 5.20 15.83 0.40
C ALA A 21 6.23 16.46 1.34
N GLU A 22 7.25 15.72 1.80
CA GLU A 22 8.35 16.29 2.60
C GLU A 22 9.14 17.29 1.78
N LEU A 23 9.50 16.93 0.56
CA LEU A 23 10.22 17.78 -0.36
C LEU A 23 9.39 19.03 -0.73
N MET A 24 8.09 18.86 -0.93
CA MET A 24 7.19 19.97 -1.20
C MET A 24 7.06 20.90 0.01
N PHE A 25 7.04 20.36 1.23
CA PHE A 25 7.01 21.16 2.45
C PHE A 25 8.27 22.02 2.59
N GLU A 26 9.47 21.48 2.34
CA GLU A 26 10.71 22.26 2.34
C GLU A 26 10.71 23.36 1.28
N LEU A 27 10.29 23.01 0.05
CA LEU A 27 10.19 23.96 -1.04
C LEU A 27 9.28 25.13 -0.68
N LEU A 28 8.05 24.87 -0.24
CA LEU A 28 7.09 25.91 0.13
C LEU A 28 7.57 26.73 1.32
N SER A 29 8.23 26.10 2.31
CA SER A 29 8.80 26.79 3.48
C SER A 29 9.96 27.70 3.13
N SER A 30 10.68 27.43 2.04
CA SER A 30 11.77 28.28 1.54
C SER A 30 11.31 29.52 0.79
N MET A 31 10.05 29.54 0.35
CA MET A 31 9.46 30.63 -0.45
C MET A 31 8.84 31.69 0.46
N LYS A 32 9.45 32.87 0.55
CA LYS A 32 9.04 33.94 1.48
C LYS A 32 7.63 34.46 1.23
N GLU A 33 7.14 34.38 -0.02
CA GLU A 33 5.83 34.85 -0.45
C GLU A 33 4.73 33.81 -0.21
N VAL A 34 5.09 32.58 0.13
CA VAL A 34 4.13 31.49 0.33
C VAL A 34 3.82 31.34 1.82
N ARG A 35 2.52 31.44 2.13
CA ARG A 35 2.02 31.09 3.45
C ARG A 35 1.38 29.71 3.40
N ILE A 36 1.92 28.76 4.15
CA ILE A 36 1.30 27.44 4.31
C ILE A 36 0.06 27.63 5.20
N THR A 37 -1.12 27.44 4.60
CA THR A 37 -2.41 27.45 5.30
C THR A 37 -2.67 26.10 5.95
N SER A 38 -3.66 26.00 6.85
CA SER A 38 -4.07 24.72 7.42
C SER A 38 -4.46 23.70 6.36
N SER A 39 -5.16 24.09 5.30
CA SER A 39 -5.52 23.19 4.19
C SER A 39 -4.30 22.66 3.42
N ILE A 40 -3.26 23.49 3.24
CA ILE A 40 -2.00 23.02 2.64
C ILE A 40 -1.29 22.07 3.63
N ALA A 41 -1.30 22.40 4.92
CA ALA A 41 -0.72 21.55 5.96
C ALA A 41 -1.42 20.19 6.04
N ASP A 42 -2.77 20.15 5.95
CA ASP A 42 -3.55 18.91 5.87
C ASP A 42 -3.11 18.04 4.69
N SER A 43 -2.99 18.66 3.50
CA SER A 43 -2.61 17.92 2.28
C SER A 43 -1.20 17.36 2.36
N LEU A 44 -0.24 18.14 2.87
CA LEU A 44 1.14 17.71 3.05
C LEU A 44 1.27 16.62 4.12
N TYR A 45 0.56 16.79 5.25
CA TYR A 45 0.53 15.77 6.30
C TYR A 45 -0.08 14.47 5.78
N THR A 46 -1.17 14.54 5.03
CA THR A 46 -1.79 13.36 4.40
C THR A 46 -0.79 12.62 3.51
N GLY A 47 -0.06 13.34 2.64
CA GLY A 47 0.96 12.73 1.78
C GLY A 47 2.08 12.05 2.57
N ILE A 48 2.59 12.70 3.63
CA ILE A 48 3.62 12.12 4.50
C ILE A 48 3.08 10.87 5.21
N ALA A 49 1.89 10.97 5.82
CA ALA A 49 1.29 9.88 6.58
C ALA A 49 0.98 8.66 5.70
N THR A 50 0.43 8.87 4.49
CA THR A 50 0.09 7.76 3.58
C THR A 50 1.33 7.05 3.05
N ASP A 51 2.36 7.78 2.60
CA ASP A 51 3.57 7.19 2.02
C ASP A 51 4.46 6.52 3.08
N SER A 52 4.40 6.98 4.34
CA SER A 52 5.09 6.35 5.47
C SER A 52 4.27 5.25 6.17
N GLY A 53 3.05 4.98 5.69
CA GLY A 53 2.12 4.02 6.32
C GLY A 53 1.78 4.40 7.76
N CYS A 54 1.47 5.66 8.00
CA CYS A 54 1.31 6.25 9.32
C CYS A 54 2.57 6.06 10.18
N PHE A 55 3.72 6.43 9.61
CA PHE A 55 5.04 6.38 10.25
C PHE A 55 5.54 4.98 10.65
N LYS A 56 4.99 3.92 10.04
CA LYS A 56 5.32 2.52 10.35
C LYS A 56 6.31 1.89 9.38
N TYR A 57 6.51 2.48 8.20
CA TYR A 57 7.37 1.89 7.17
C TYR A 57 8.83 2.30 7.37
N SER A 58 9.73 1.50 6.80
CA SER A 58 11.19 1.69 6.91
C SER A 58 11.74 2.95 6.26
N ASN A 59 10.96 3.62 5.40
CA ASN A 59 11.29 4.93 4.83
C ASN A 59 11.07 6.09 5.82
N THR A 60 10.40 5.86 6.95
CA THR A 60 10.20 6.89 7.99
C THR A 60 11.52 7.23 8.66
N SER A 61 11.89 8.50 8.64
CA SER A 61 13.09 9.05 9.26
C SER A 61 12.74 9.94 10.46
N PRO A 62 13.72 10.30 11.31
CA PRO A 62 13.50 11.34 12.33
C PRO A 62 13.00 12.67 11.72
N GLN A 63 13.49 13.01 10.52
CA GLN A 63 13.07 14.23 9.82
C GLN A 63 11.61 14.18 9.37
N THR A 64 11.10 13.00 8.97
CA THR A 64 9.68 12.77 8.68
C THR A 64 8.79 13.18 9.87
N HIS A 65 9.16 12.81 11.08
CA HIS A 65 8.45 13.20 12.29
C HIS A 65 8.55 14.70 12.59
N VAL A 66 9.70 15.33 12.32
CA VAL A 66 9.87 16.78 12.47
C VAL A 66 8.93 17.51 11.52
N TYR A 67 8.86 17.13 10.26
CA TYR A 67 7.94 17.74 9.29
C TYR A 67 6.48 17.57 9.71
N ALA A 68 6.10 16.37 10.15
CA ALA A 68 4.74 16.14 10.67
C ALA A 68 4.41 17.07 11.86
N ALA A 69 5.35 17.24 12.80
CA ALA A 69 5.17 18.13 13.95
C ALA A 69 5.02 19.60 13.53
N GLU A 70 5.81 20.06 12.54
CA GLU A 70 5.70 21.43 12.01
C GLU A 70 4.35 21.63 11.29
N LEU A 71 3.89 20.65 10.51
CA LEU A 71 2.59 20.72 9.85
C LEU A 71 1.43 20.77 10.86
N ILE A 72 1.52 20.04 11.97
CA ILE A 72 0.56 20.12 13.07
C ILE A 72 0.55 21.54 13.68
N LYS A 73 1.71 22.14 13.91
CA LYS A 73 1.82 23.53 14.40
C LYS A 73 1.21 24.54 13.41
N LEU A 74 1.29 24.24 12.10
CA LEU A 74 0.69 25.05 11.05
C LEU A 74 -0.82 24.81 10.90
N GLY A 75 -1.40 23.95 11.71
CA GLY A 75 -2.83 23.71 11.82
C GLY A 75 -3.36 22.51 11.06
N ALA A 76 -2.51 21.53 10.74
CA ALA A 76 -2.99 20.25 10.21
C ALA A 76 -3.88 19.54 11.23
N ASP A 77 -5.09 19.14 10.81
CA ASP A 77 -6.04 18.38 11.63
C ASP A 77 -5.83 16.88 11.42
N ILE A 78 -4.91 16.33 12.21
CA ILE A 78 -4.46 14.95 12.06
C ILE A 78 -5.50 13.90 12.45
N VAL A 79 -6.47 14.24 13.30
CA VAL A 79 -7.45 13.27 13.80
C VAL A 79 -8.37 12.77 12.69
N PRO A 80 -9.10 13.64 11.97
CA PRO A 80 -9.93 13.18 10.85
C PRO A 80 -9.10 12.61 9.69
N ILE A 81 -7.88 13.14 9.44
CA ILE A 81 -7.00 12.60 8.39
C ILE A 81 -6.64 11.15 8.72
N ASN A 82 -6.09 10.89 9.89
CA ASN A 82 -5.67 9.54 10.27
C ASN A 82 -6.85 8.57 10.32
N TYR A 83 -7.99 9.01 10.87
CA TYR A 83 -9.20 8.20 10.89
C TYR A 83 -9.66 7.82 9.48
N ALA A 84 -9.74 8.78 8.57
CA ALA A 84 -10.19 8.52 7.19
C ALA A 84 -9.20 7.64 6.40
N MET A 85 -7.89 7.86 6.57
CA MET A 85 -6.87 7.16 5.77
C MET A 85 -6.52 5.77 6.30
N PHE A 86 -6.62 5.52 7.63
CA PHE A 86 -6.06 4.29 8.22
C PHE A 86 -7.06 3.48 9.03
N ASP A 87 -8.09 4.09 9.61
CA ASP A 87 -8.99 3.41 10.53
C ASP A 87 -10.37 3.12 9.94
N MET A 88 -10.89 4.05 9.13
CA MET A 88 -12.23 3.91 8.55
C MET A 88 -12.27 2.80 7.51
N LYS A 89 -13.26 1.91 7.65
CA LYS A 89 -13.56 0.86 6.68
C LYS A 89 -15.03 0.90 6.31
N SER A 90 -15.33 0.69 5.04
CA SER A 90 -16.71 0.50 4.60
C SER A 90 -17.28 -0.81 5.16
N GLN A 91 -18.61 -0.91 5.28
CA GLN A 91 -19.26 -2.18 5.65
C GLN A 91 -18.98 -3.28 4.63
N GLY A 92 -18.95 -2.92 3.35
CA GLY A 92 -18.58 -3.82 2.26
C GLY A 92 -17.17 -4.36 2.43
N ARG A 93 -16.20 -3.50 2.74
CA ARG A 93 -14.82 -3.91 3.02
C ARG A 93 -14.72 -4.88 4.20
N LEU A 94 -15.40 -4.59 5.31
CA LEU A 94 -15.39 -5.49 6.47
C LEU A 94 -15.98 -6.86 6.13
N LYS A 95 -17.06 -6.90 5.34
CA LYS A 95 -17.65 -8.15 4.87
C LYS A 95 -16.71 -8.92 3.95
N LEU A 96 -16.04 -8.22 3.03
CA LEU A 96 -15.06 -8.82 2.12
C LEU A 96 -13.84 -9.37 2.90
N GLU A 97 -13.31 -8.63 3.86
CA GLU A 97 -12.23 -9.09 4.75
C GLU A 97 -12.65 -10.37 5.50
N GLN A 98 -13.85 -10.40 6.08
CA GLN A 98 -14.39 -11.59 6.76
C GLN A 98 -14.42 -12.82 5.84
N LEU A 99 -14.96 -12.66 4.63
CA LEU A 99 -15.12 -13.76 3.68
C LEU A 99 -13.75 -14.22 3.14
N ALA A 100 -12.84 -13.31 2.85
CA ALA A 100 -11.47 -13.64 2.40
C ALA A 100 -10.68 -14.36 3.50
N LEU A 101 -10.79 -13.92 4.74
CA LEU A 101 -10.12 -14.55 5.89
C LEU A 101 -10.70 -15.94 6.21
N SER A 102 -11.99 -16.17 6.01
CA SER A 102 -12.59 -17.51 6.20
C SER A 102 -12.06 -18.55 5.21
N ARG A 103 -11.43 -18.11 4.13
CA ARG A 103 -10.88 -18.94 3.04
C ARG A 103 -9.35 -18.96 3.05
N ILE A 104 -8.71 -18.42 4.09
CA ILE A 104 -7.26 -18.38 4.16
C ILE A 104 -6.65 -19.78 4.17
N ARG A 105 -5.58 -19.95 3.43
CA ARG A 105 -4.82 -21.20 3.35
C ARG A 105 -3.38 -20.94 3.77
N TYR A 106 -2.79 -21.90 4.44
CA TYR A 106 -1.42 -21.82 4.94
C TYR A 106 -0.54 -22.88 4.30
N TYR A 107 0.67 -22.49 3.95
CA TYR A 107 1.69 -23.38 3.37
C TYR A 107 3.01 -23.25 4.12
N VAL A 108 3.91 -24.21 3.88
CA VAL A 108 5.27 -24.22 4.45
C VAL A 108 5.27 -24.04 5.97
N GLY A 109 4.43 -24.84 6.65
CA GLY A 109 4.34 -24.77 8.13
C GLY A 109 3.79 -23.45 8.66
N GLY A 110 2.95 -22.75 7.89
CA GLY A 110 2.33 -21.48 8.28
C GLY A 110 3.12 -20.23 7.87
N ARG A 111 4.27 -20.38 7.23
CA ARG A 111 5.12 -19.24 6.81
C ARG A 111 4.60 -18.52 5.56
N ILE A 112 3.71 -19.15 4.80
CA ILE A 112 3.04 -18.55 3.65
C ILE A 112 1.54 -18.59 3.91
N ALA A 113 0.87 -17.44 3.75
CA ALA A 113 -0.59 -17.33 3.83
C ALA A 113 -1.15 -16.82 2.51
N VAL A 114 -2.18 -17.48 2.02
CA VAL A 114 -2.83 -17.17 0.74
C VAL A 114 -4.31 -16.89 0.96
N ILE A 115 -4.80 -15.81 0.36
CA ILE A 115 -6.24 -15.53 0.20
C ILE A 115 -6.57 -15.39 -1.28
N ASP A 116 -7.78 -15.78 -1.65
CA ASP A 116 -8.34 -15.54 -2.97
C ASP A 116 -9.54 -14.58 -2.91
N VAL A 117 -9.67 -13.76 -3.94
CA VAL A 117 -10.77 -12.81 -4.13
C VAL A 117 -11.27 -12.98 -5.55
N THR A 118 -12.35 -13.75 -5.71
CA THR A 118 -12.99 -13.97 -7.00
C THR A 118 -13.99 -12.86 -7.32
N GLN A 119 -14.32 -12.69 -8.59
CA GLN A 119 -15.34 -11.72 -9.00
C GLN A 119 -16.70 -12.07 -8.38
N SER A 120 -17.07 -13.34 -8.33
CA SER A 120 -18.32 -13.80 -7.69
C SER A 120 -18.40 -13.46 -6.21
N LEU A 121 -17.25 -13.44 -5.50
CA LEU A 121 -17.18 -12.99 -4.11
C LEU A 121 -17.46 -11.49 -4.00
N ILE A 122 -16.85 -10.70 -4.87
CA ILE A 122 -17.04 -9.23 -4.91
C ILE A 122 -18.50 -8.91 -5.21
N ASP A 123 -19.08 -9.54 -6.24
CA ASP A 123 -20.46 -9.31 -6.68
C ASP A 123 -21.51 -9.72 -5.64
N SER A 124 -21.13 -10.58 -4.69
CA SER A 124 -22.01 -11.00 -3.58
C SER A 124 -22.14 -9.95 -2.47
N ILE A 125 -21.39 -8.86 -2.53
CA ILE A 125 -21.29 -7.85 -1.46
C ILE A 125 -21.68 -6.49 -2.02
N GLU A 126 -22.69 -5.87 -1.41
CA GLU A 126 -23.13 -4.52 -1.78
C GLU A 126 -22.18 -3.44 -1.26
N GLY A 127 -21.98 -2.39 -2.06
CA GLY A 127 -21.22 -1.20 -1.65
C GLY A 127 -19.70 -1.39 -1.57
N ILE A 128 -19.12 -2.32 -2.34
CA ILE A 128 -17.68 -2.50 -2.49
C ILE A 128 -17.16 -1.62 -3.62
N ASP A 129 -16.02 -0.99 -3.38
CA ASP A 129 -15.24 -0.29 -4.40
C ASP A 129 -13.89 -0.97 -4.71
N SER A 130 -13.15 -0.41 -5.67
CA SER A 130 -11.86 -0.95 -6.10
C SER A 130 -10.77 -0.81 -5.04
N GLU A 131 -10.86 0.18 -4.15
CA GLU A 131 -9.91 0.43 -3.07
C GLU A 131 -10.08 -0.59 -1.96
N ASP A 132 -11.33 -0.90 -1.61
CA ASP A 132 -11.68 -1.95 -0.66
C ASP A 132 -11.05 -3.29 -1.07
N VAL A 133 -11.20 -3.65 -2.35
CA VAL A 133 -10.61 -4.87 -2.90
C VAL A 133 -9.08 -4.79 -2.93
N GLY A 134 -8.51 -3.60 -3.16
CA GLY A 134 -7.07 -3.34 -3.16
C GLY A 134 -6.40 -3.62 -1.82
N ALA A 135 -7.05 -3.20 -0.76
CA ALA A 135 -6.56 -3.28 0.62
C ALA A 135 -6.32 -4.71 1.13
N LEU A 136 -7.05 -5.71 0.60
CA LEU A 136 -6.88 -7.10 1.03
C LEU A 136 -5.47 -7.66 0.80
N SER A 137 -4.73 -7.12 -0.15
CA SER A 137 -3.39 -7.63 -0.48
C SER A 137 -2.39 -7.56 0.68
N ALA A 138 -2.64 -6.72 1.68
CA ALA A 138 -1.77 -6.58 2.85
C ALA A 138 -2.13 -7.53 4.01
N ILE A 139 -3.36 -8.06 4.04
CA ILE A 139 -3.89 -8.80 5.19
C ILE A 139 -3.10 -10.08 5.50
N PRO A 140 -2.78 -10.97 4.53
CA PRO A 140 -2.11 -12.23 4.86
C PRO A 140 -0.75 -12.04 5.54
N ARG A 141 -0.02 -10.96 5.18
CA ARG A 141 1.28 -10.65 5.79
C ARG A 141 1.17 -10.14 7.23
N GLN A 142 0.00 -9.68 7.67
CA GLN A 142 -0.21 -9.18 9.04
C GLN A 142 -0.37 -10.29 10.08
N ILE A 143 -0.42 -11.54 9.62
CA ILE A 143 -0.56 -12.71 10.49
C ILE A 143 0.80 -13.07 11.09
N GLU A 144 0.81 -13.29 12.39
CA GLU A 144 2.02 -13.70 13.11
C GLU A 144 2.61 -14.98 12.53
N GLY A 145 3.93 -15.01 12.33
CA GLY A 145 4.66 -16.14 11.76
C GLY A 145 4.61 -16.23 10.23
N VAL A 146 3.86 -15.36 9.54
CA VAL A 146 3.81 -15.36 8.08
C VAL A 146 4.94 -14.49 7.51
N ASP A 147 5.82 -15.11 6.73
CA ASP A 147 6.89 -14.42 6.00
C ASP A 147 6.39 -13.83 4.68
N ILE A 148 5.51 -14.55 3.96
CA ILE A 148 4.96 -14.14 2.67
C ILE A 148 3.44 -14.24 2.70
N GLY A 149 2.78 -13.10 2.48
CA GLY A 149 1.35 -13.00 2.26
C GLY A 149 1.05 -12.88 0.76
N ILE A 150 0.12 -13.71 0.28
CA ILE A 150 -0.30 -13.76 -1.12
C ILE A 150 -1.79 -13.47 -1.23
N CYS A 151 -2.16 -12.57 -2.13
CA CYS A 151 -3.54 -12.30 -2.50
C CYS A 151 -3.73 -12.57 -4.00
N ILE A 152 -4.54 -13.56 -4.34
CA ILE A 152 -4.90 -13.91 -5.70
C ILE A 152 -6.25 -13.27 -6.02
N LYS A 153 -6.27 -12.33 -6.94
CA LYS A 153 -7.46 -11.56 -7.30
C LYS A 153 -7.87 -11.80 -8.74
N GLU A 154 -9.10 -12.25 -8.93
CA GLU A 154 -9.70 -12.29 -10.25
C GLU A 154 -10.03 -10.86 -10.73
N LYS A 155 -9.51 -10.48 -11.89
CA LYS A 155 -9.78 -9.18 -12.52
C LYS A 155 -10.86 -9.27 -13.60
N THR A 156 -10.83 -10.35 -14.35
CA THR A 156 -11.83 -10.78 -15.32
C THR A 156 -11.81 -12.30 -15.32
N PRO A 157 -12.87 -12.98 -15.81
CA PRO A 157 -12.90 -14.43 -15.85
C PRO A 157 -11.65 -15.03 -16.49
N GLY A 158 -10.92 -15.86 -15.74
CA GLY A 158 -9.68 -16.49 -16.18
C GLY A 158 -8.42 -15.63 -16.13
N PHE A 159 -8.51 -14.37 -15.67
CA PHE A 159 -7.35 -13.49 -15.49
C PHE A 159 -7.18 -13.12 -14.02
N TYR A 160 -6.08 -13.57 -13.43
CA TYR A 160 -5.77 -13.39 -12.01
C TYR A 160 -4.54 -12.51 -11.82
N LYS A 161 -4.69 -11.48 -10.99
CA LYS A 161 -3.56 -10.70 -10.47
C LYS A 161 -3.14 -11.25 -9.11
N VAL A 162 -1.86 -11.62 -9.00
CA VAL A 162 -1.26 -12.09 -7.75
C VAL A 162 -0.45 -10.97 -7.14
N SER A 163 -0.78 -10.62 -5.92
CA SER A 163 -0.04 -9.64 -5.12
C SER A 163 0.70 -10.34 -4.01
N LEU A 164 2.01 -10.10 -3.92
CA LEU A 164 2.88 -10.67 -2.91
C LEU A 164 3.35 -9.57 -1.96
N ARG A 165 3.33 -9.87 -0.68
CA ARG A 165 3.86 -9.01 0.38
C ARG A 165 4.75 -9.84 1.29
N SER A 166 5.91 -9.32 1.70
CA SER A 166 6.81 -10.06 2.57
C SER A 166 7.26 -9.27 3.79
N SER A 167 7.71 -10.00 4.80
CA SER A 167 8.54 -9.51 5.88
C SER A 167 10.00 -9.30 5.40
N GLU A 168 10.91 -8.98 6.31
CA GLU A 168 12.32 -8.75 5.97
C GLU A 168 13.06 -9.98 5.43
N ASN A 169 12.49 -11.17 5.60
CA ASN A 169 13.16 -12.43 5.30
C ASN A 169 13.01 -12.92 3.85
N ALA A 170 12.20 -12.28 3.01
CA ALA A 170 11.96 -12.76 1.65
C ALA A 170 11.88 -11.61 0.62
N ASP A 171 12.54 -11.78 -0.52
CA ASP A 171 12.43 -10.89 -1.68
C ASP A 171 11.35 -11.40 -2.64
N VAL A 172 10.15 -10.82 -2.52
CA VAL A 172 9.02 -11.20 -3.39
C VAL A 172 9.12 -10.60 -4.81
N SER A 173 10.00 -9.62 -5.04
CA SER A 173 10.25 -9.13 -6.38
C SER A 173 10.96 -10.17 -7.23
N ALA A 174 11.95 -10.85 -6.66
CA ALA A 174 12.66 -11.95 -7.34
C ALA A 174 11.72 -13.11 -7.66
N ILE A 175 10.73 -13.38 -6.82
CA ILE A 175 9.69 -14.38 -7.07
C ILE A 175 8.79 -13.93 -8.23
N ALA A 176 8.24 -12.72 -8.16
CA ALA A 176 7.33 -12.19 -9.17
C ALA A 176 7.97 -12.12 -10.57
N GLN A 177 9.27 -11.80 -10.67
CA GLN A 177 10.01 -11.74 -11.93
C GLN A 177 10.06 -13.10 -12.64
N GLN A 178 10.10 -14.23 -11.93
CA GLN A 178 10.07 -15.56 -12.52
C GLN A 178 8.77 -15.85 -13.28
N PHE A 179 7.71 -15.09 -12.96
CA PHE A 179 6.38 -15.18 -13.57
C PHE A 179 6.06 -13.97 -14.47
N GLY A 180 7.08 -13.24 -14.95
CA GLY A 180 6.88 -12.08 -15.83
C GLY A 180 6.31 -10.85 -15.11
N GLY A 181 6.32 -10.84 -13.79
CA GLY A 181 5.89 -9.72 -12.96
C GLY A 181 7.07 -8.87 -12.46
N GLY A 182 6.85 -8.14 -11.37
CA GLY A 182 7.88 -7.32 -10.74
C GLY A 182 7.36 -6.51 -9.56
N GLY A 183 8.20 -5.61 -9.06
CA GLY A 183 7.91 -4.75 -7.92
C GLY A 183 9.13 -4.49 -7.06
N HIS A 184 8.89 -4.19 -5.80
CA HIS A 184 9.92 -4.00 -4.79
C HIS A 184 10.11 -5.28 -3.95
N ALA A 185 11.25 -5.40 -3.28
CA ALA A 185 11.60 -6.58 -2.47
C ALA A 185 10.50 -7.01 -1.48
N ARG A 186 9.71 -6.06 -0.96
CA ARG A 186 8.64 -6.32 0.03
C ARG A 186 7.23 -6.25 -0.54
N ALA A 187 7.06 -5.82 -1.79
CA ALA A 187 5.77 -5.66 -2.43
C ALA A 187 5.91 -5.84 -3.94
N ALA A 188 5.48 -6.96 -4.44
CA ALA A 188 5.56 -7.30 -5.86
C ALA A 188 4.25 -7.94 -6.33
N GLY A 189 4.15 -8.19 -7.63
CA GLY A 189 3.00 -8.86 -8.21
C GLY A 189 3.27 -9.37 -9.60
N CYS A 190 2.48 -10.36 -9.99
CA CYS A 190 2.44 -10.92 -11.32
C CYS A 190 0.98 -11.16 -11.73
N ALA A 191 0.76 -11.66 -12.93
CA ALA A 191 -0.57 -12.00 -13.41
C ALA A 191 -0.56 -13.30 -14.21
N PHE A 192 -1.68 -14.02 -14.19
CA PHE A 192 -1.84 -15.28 -14.90
C PHE A 192 -3.16 -15.30 -15.66
N GLU A 193 -3.13 -15.76 -16.90
CA GLU A 193 -4.29 -16.20 -17.65
C GLU A 193 -4.44 -17.72 -17.45
N THR A 194 -5.33 -18.13 -16.53
CA THR A 194 -5.46 -19.54 -16.11
C THR A 194 -6.71 -19.73 -15.23
N THR A 195 -6.87 -20.88 -14.61
CA THR A 195 -7.87 -21.12 -13.55
C THR A 195 -7.32 -20.65 -12.18
N LEU A 196 -8.21 -20.42 -11.21
CA LEU A 196 -7.81 -20.11 -9.84
C LEU A 196 -6.91 -21.21 -9.26
N GLU A 197 -7.31 -22.48 -9.47
CA GLU A 197 -6.59 -23.64 -8.98
C GLU A 197 -5.15 -23.73 -9.54
N ASP A 198 -4.99 -23.42 -10.83
CA ASP A 198 -3.65 -23.45 -11.45
C ASP A 198 -2.82 -22.23 -11.09
N ALA A 199 -3.43 -21.05 -10.87
CA ALA A 199 -2.74 -19.87 -10.35
C ALA A 199 -2.19 -20.11 -8.94
N GLU A 200 -2.90 -20.90 -8.13
CA GLU A 200 -2.50 -21.25 -6.77
C GLU A 200 -1.37 -22.31 -6.72
N LYS A 201 -1.28 -23.17 -7.72
CA LYS A 201 -0.21 -24.19 -7.83
C LYS A 201 1.14 -23.63 -8.30
N LYS A 202 1.13 -22.46 -8.92
CA LYS A 202 2.35 -21.77 -9.40
C LYS A 202 3.04 -21.00 -8.28
#